data_94c784da848076f05a7efb44c45e4f0e
#
_entry.id   94c784da848076f05a7efb44c45e4f0e
#
_cell.length_a   1.000
_cell.length_b   1.000
_cell.length_c   1.000
_cell.angle_alpha   90.00
_cell.angle_beta   90.00
_cell.angle_gamma   90.00
#
_symmetry.space_group_name_H-M   'P 1'
#
loop_
_entity.id
_entity.type
_entity.pdbx_description
1 polymer ?
#
loop_
_entity_poly.entity_id
_entity_poly.type
_entity_poly.pdbx_seq_one_letter_code
_entity_poly.pdbx_strand_id
1 'polypeptide(L)'
;MIGKNPDSYTSVQHWMEVVNARYSLSEREWEERLDVLWRFCDSLDKDPDAIIKDALDERESKLDYMRHLRRWAKEQSRSESAAHELQNVVRSFFINNGARVLTKPYPDVYGSRG
;
A
#
# COMPACT_ATOMS: atom_id res chain seq x y z
N MET A 1 -5.99 17.92 -1.99
CA MET A 1 -6.75 16.80 -1.44
C MET A 1 -7.33 15.94 -2.54
N ILE A 2 -7.21 14.65 -2.43
CA ILE A 2 -7.69 13.75 -3.47
C ILE A 2 -9.16 13.38 -3.24
N GLY A 3 -9.84 13.04 -4.33
CA GLY A 3 -11.16 12.45 -4.21
C GLY A 3 -11.05 11.03 -3.69
N LYS A 4 -12.04 10.59 -2.93
CA LYS A 4 -11.98 9.28 -2.27
C LYS A 4 -13.01 8.31 -2.86
N ASN A 5 -13.06 8.28 -4.18
CA ASN A 5 -13.95 7.36 -4.89
C ASN A 5 -13.11 6.31 -5.61
N PRO A 6 -13.22 5.03 -5.20
CA PRO A 6 -12.43 3.96 -5.84
C PRO A 6 -12.60 3.92 -7.36
N ASP A 7 -13.80 4.22 -7.85
CA ASP A 7 -14.07 4.16 -9.28
C ASP A 7 -13.34 5.23 -10.07
N SER A 8 -12.79 6.23 -9.41
CA SER A 8 -12.06 7.30 -10.07
C SER A 8 -10.62 6.93 -10.42
N TYR A 9 -10.13 5.82 -9.89
CA TYR A 9 -8.71 5.47 -10.04
C TYR A 9 -8.55 4.06 -10.57
N THR A 10 -7.92 3.94 -11.72
CA THR A 10 -7.68 2.65 -12.35
C THR A 10 -6.86 1.73 -11.45
N SER A 11 -5.86 2.28 -10.75
CA SER A 11 -5.02 1.48 -9.88
C SER A 11 -5.81 0.88 -8.72
N VAL A 12 -6.77 1.62 -8.19
CA VAL A 12 -7.59 1.13 -7.09
C VAL A 12 -8.54 0.03 -7.58
N GLN A 13 -9.17 0.25 -8.73
CA GLN A 13 -10.04 -0.77 -9.31
C GLN A 13 -9.30 -2.05 -9.59
N HIS A 14 -8.09 -1.93 -10.15
CA HIS A 14 -7.28 -3.10 -10.46
C HIS A 14 -6.89 -3.85 -9.18
N TRP A 15 -6.50 -3.13 -8.16
CA TRP A 15 -6.17 -3.73 -6.86
C TRP A 15 -7.34 -4.54 -6.33
N MET A 16 -8.54 -3.94 -6.34
CA MET A 16 -9.74 -4.61 -5.83
C MET A 16 -10.07 -5.85 -6.65
N GLU A 17 -9.94 -5.79 -7.97
CA GLU A 17 -10.21 -6.93 -8.83
C GLU A 17 -9.25 -8.08 -8.57
N VAL A 18 -7.97 -7.78 -8.49
CA VAL A 18 -6.96 -8.82 -8.30
C VAL A 18 -7.12 -9.49 -6.94
N VAL A 19 -7.33 -8.70 -5.90
CA VAL A 19 -7.49 -9.26 -4.56
C VAL A 19 -8.77 -10.07 -4.44
N ASN A 20 -9.87 -9.55 -5.00
CA ASN A 20 -11.15 -10.28 -4.95
C ASN A 20 -11.13 -11.57 -5.74
N ALA A 21 -10.28 -11.68 -6.75
CA ALA A 21 -10.13 -12.93 -7.50
C ALA A 21 -9.60 -14.05 -6.59
N ARG A 22 -8.92 -13.68 -5.50
CA ARG A 22 -8.33 -14.66 -4.59
C ARG A 22 -9.10 -14.80 -3.28
N TYR A 23 -9.63 -13.71 -2.75
CA TYR A 23 -10.05 -13.68 -1.36
C TYR A 23 -11.50 -13.26 -1.10
N SER A 24 -12.24 -12.84 -2.02
CA SER A 24 -13.67 -12.48 -1.80
C SER A 24 -13.89 -11.64 -0.55
N LEU A 25 -13.25 -10.50 -0.48
CA LEU A 25 -13.38 -9.63 0.68
C LEU A 25 -14.78 -9.02 0.76
N SER A 26 -15.27 -8.84 1.98
CA SER A 26 -16.55 -8.20 2.21
C SER A 26 -16.47 -6.71 1.93
N GLU A 27 -17.63 -6.08 1.81
CA GLU A 27 -17.73 -4.64 1.63
C GLU A 27 -17.05 -3.90 2.78
N ARG A 28 -17.27 -4.38 4.02
CA ARG A 28 -16.66 -3.74 5.18
C ARG A 28 -15.15 -3.86 5.17
N GLU A 29 -14.63 -5.02 4.78
CA GLU A 29 -13.19 -5.20 4.69
C GLU A 29 -12.58 -4.25 3.67
N TRP A 30 -13.26 -4.03 2.55
CA TRP A 30 -12.78 -3.09 1.55
C TRP A 30 -12.85 -1.65 2.05
N GLU A 31 -13.90 -1.30 2.80
CA GLU A 31 -13.98 0.05 3.37
C GLU A 31 -12.79 0.33 4.27
N GLU A 32 -12.39 -0.66 5.07
CA GLU A 32 -11.25 -0.50 5.96
C GLU A 32 -9.94 -0.35 5.19
N ARG A 33 -9.75 -1.17 4.17
CA ARG A 33 -8.53 -1.10 3.36
C ARG A 33 -8.46 0.19 2.57
N LEU A 34 -9.58 0.61 2.01
CA LEU A 34 -9.61 1.86 1.27
C LEU A 34 -9.34 3.05 2.17
N ASP A 35 -9.86 3.01 3.40
CA ASP A 35 -9.57 4.09 4.35
C ASP A 35 -8.07 4.22 4.60
N VAL A 36 -7.39 3.09 4.78
CA VAL A 36 -5.94 3.09 4.97
C VAL A 36 -5.26 3.71 3.76
N LEU A 37 -5.65 3.28 2.56
CA LEU A 37 -5.04 3.79 1.34
C LEU A 37 -5.26 5.30 1.19
N TRP A 38 -6.50 5.76 1.45
CA TRP A 38 -6.80 7.19 1.34
C TRP A 38 -5.95 8.02 2.30
N ARG A 39 -5.79 7.54 3.53
CA ARG A 39 -4.97 8.25 4.51
C ARG A 39 -3.50 8.30 4.09
N PHE A 40 -3.02 7.21 3.52
CA PHE A 40 -1.65 7.18 3.01
C PHE A 40 -1.48 8.19 1.85
N CYS A 41 -2.41 8.18 0.92
CA CYS A 41 -2.38 9.11 -0.21
C CYS A 41 -2.46 10.55 0.27
N ASP A 42 -3.33 10.83 1.24
CA ASP A 42 -3.45 12.17 1.80
C ASP A 42 -2.13 12.64 2.45
N SER A 43 -1.41 11.72 3.08
CA SER A 43 -0.14 12.07 3.70
C SER A 43 0.91 12.52 2.69
N LEU A 44 0.74 12.12 1.43
CA LEU A 44 1.64 12.49 0.34
C LEU A 44 1.05 13.57 -0.55
N ASP A 45 -0.22 13.89 -0.37
CA ASP A 45 -0.97 14.80 -1.23
C ASP A 45 -0.89 14.36 -2.69
N LYS A 46 -1.04 13.05 -2.91
CA LYS A 46 -1.01 12.46 -4.25
C LYS A 46 -2.09 11.42 -4.39
N ASP A 47 -2.67 11.33 -5.59
CA ASP A 47 -3.69 10.32 -5.83
C ASP A 47 -3.05 8.95 -6.10
N PRO A 48 -3.82 7.87 -5.95
CA PRO A 48 -3.29 6.52 -6.10
C PRO A 48 -2.67 6.25 -7.47
N ASP A 49 -3.27 6.74 -8.54
CA ASP A 49 -2.75 6.49 -9.88
C ASP A 49 -1.39 7.16 -10.08
N ALA A 50 -1.23 8.38 -9.55
CA ALA A 50 0.04 9.09 -9.64
C ALA A 50 1.13 8.35 -8.85
N ILE A 51 0.79 7.83 -7.69
CA ILE A 51 1.74 7.09 -6.87
C ILE A 51 2.23 5.83 -7.60
N ILE A 52 1.30 5.07 -8.19
CA ILE A 52 1.68 3.86 -8.91
C ILE A 52 2.52 4.20 -10.14
N LYS A 53 2.14 5.26 -10.87
CA LYS A 53 2.91 5.67 -12.04
C LYS A 53 4.36 6.00 -11.65
N ASP A 54 4.54 6.78 -10.59
CA ASP A 54 5.86 7.13 -10.11
C ASP A 54 6.66 5.88 -9.73
N ALA A 55 6.02 4.96 -9.01
CA ALA A 55 6.69 3.76 -8.53
C ALA A 55 7.10 2.83 -9.67
N LEU A 56 6.31 2.80 -10.74
CA LEU A 56 6.65 1.97 -11.89
C LEU A 56 7.69 2.62 -12.79
N ASP A 57 7.67 3.94 -12.88
CA ASP A 57 8.58 4.67 -13.76
C ASP A 57 9.98 4.78 -13.17
N GLU A 58 10.11 4.92 -11.86
CA GLU A 58 11.40 5.17 -11.22
C GLU A 58 11.58 4.36 -9.94
N ARG A 59 12.67 3.64 -9.90
CA ARG A 59 13.00 2.85 -8.72
C ARG A 59 13.17 3.73 -7.48
N GLU A 60 13.78 4.91 -7.64
CA GLU A 60 13.99 5.82 -6.52
C GLU A 60 12.68 6.30 -5.91
N SER A 61 11.71 6.60 -6.75
CA SER A 61 10.39 6.99 -6.28
C SER A 61 9.76 5.88 -5.47
N LYS A 62 9.86 4.65 -5.95
CA LYS A 62 9.32 3.50 -5.24
C LYS A 62 9.96 3.36 -3.86
N LEU A 63 11.28 3.49 -3.79
CA LEU A 63 11.99 3.38 -2.51
C LEU A 63 11.58 4.49 -1.54
N ASP A 64 11.41 5.70 -2.06
CA ASP A 64 10.98 6.83 -1.24
C ASP A 64 9.57 6.60 -0.69
N TYR A 65 8.67 6.06 -1.51
CA TYR A 65 7.33 5.72 -1.03
C TYR A 65 7.38 4.67 0.07
N MET A 66 8.27 3.69 -0.05
CA MET A 66 8.38 2.66 0.98
C MET A 66 8.95 3.22 2.28
N ARG A 67 9.91 4.13 2.20
CA ARG A 67 10.44 4.80 3.39
C ARG A 67 9.36 5.63 4.06
N HIS A 68 8.61 6.39 3.26
CA HIS A 68 7.51 7.19 3.79
C HIS A 68 6.44 6.31 4.43
N LEU A 69 6.12 5.20 3.79
CA LEU A 69 5.12 4.26 4.31
C LEU A 69 5.51 3.76 5.70
N ARG A 70 6.76 3.36 5.85
CA ARG A 70 7.23 2.84 7.13
C ARG A 70 7.12 3.89 8.24
N ARG A 71 7.56 5.10 7.96
CA ARG A 71 7.50 6.19 8.92
C ARG A 71 6.07 6.57 9.24
N TRP A 72 5.25 6.74 8.21
CA TRP A 72 3.85 7.11 8.36
C TRP A 72 3.08 6.08 9.17
N ALA A 73 3.28 4.80 8.89
CA ALA A 73 2.58 3.73 9.60
C ALA A 73 2.92 3.75 11.09
N LYS A 74 4.18 4.00 11.41
CA LYS A 74 4.58 4.12 12.81
C LYS A 74 3.91 5.29 13.50
N GLU A 75 3.82 6.41 12.81
CA GLU A 75 3.19 7.60 13.38
C GLU A 75 1.70 7.42 13.59
N GLN A 76 1.05 6.61 12.74
CA GLN A 76 -0.39 6.39 12.82
C GLN A 76 -0.78 5.31 13.83
N SER A 77 0.17 4.60 14.37
CA SER A 77 -0.12 3.38 15.12
C SER A 77 0.46 3.44 16.52
N ARG A 78 -0.18 2.70 17.43
CA ARG A 78 0.29 2.62 18.82
C ARG A 78 1.16 1.40 19.08
N SER A 79 1.22 0.48 18.15
CA SER A 79 2.01 -0.73 18.33
C SER A 79 2.67 -1.11 17.01
N GLU A 80 3.72 -1.93 17.11
CA GLU A 80 4.38 -2.43 15.92
C GLU A 80 3.46 -3.29 15.08
N SER A 81 2.61 -4.06 15.75
CA SER A 81 1.67 -4.93 15.06
C SER A 81 0.69 -4.12 14.21
N ALA A 82 0.13 -3.05 14.78
CA ALA A 82 -0.79 -2.18 14.04
C ALA A 82 -0.09 -1.47 12.89
N ALA A 83 1.14 -1.00 13.12
CA ALA A 83 1.92 -0.36 12.06
C ALA A 83 2.18 -1.34 10.92
N HIS A 84 2.48 -2.58 11.25
CA HIS A 84 2.74 -3.61 10.27
C HIS A 84 1.50 -3.88 9.41
N GLU A 85 0.33 -3.91 10.03
CA GLU A 85 -0.92 -4.11 9.31
C GLU A 85 -1.20 -2.99 8.30
N LEU A 86 -0.96 -1.74 8.71
CA LEU A 86 -1.13 -0.61 7.80
C LEU A 86 -0.19 -0.73 6.61
N GLN A 87 1.06 -1.10 6.88
CA GLN A 87 2.04 -1.29 5.81
C GLN A 87 1.61 -2.38 4.84
N ASN A 88 1.07 -3.48 5.37
CA ASN A 88 0.67 -4.59 4.53
C ASN A 88 -0.46 -4.21 3.57
N VAL A 89 -1.41 -3.41 4.03
CA VAL A 89 -2.50 -2.95 3.16
C VAL A 89 -1.94 -2.14 2.00
N VAL A 90 -1.06 -1.17 2.29
CA VAL A 90 -0.51 -0.31 1.24
C VAL A 90 0.43 -1.09 0.33
N ARG A 91 1.24 -1.99 0.87
CA ARG A 91 2.11 -2.82 0.04
C ARG A 91 1.30 -3.71 -0.91
N SER A 92 0.17 -4.23 -0.42
CA SER A 92 -0.72 -5.01 -1.28
C SER A 92 -1.17 -4.20 -2.48
N PHE A 93 -1.51 -2.93 -2.26
CA PHE A 93 -1.88 -2.02 -3.34
C PHE A 93 -0.74 -1.88 -4.36
N PHE A 94 0.48 -1.67 -3.90
CA PHE A 94 1.64 -1.55 -4.79
C PHE A 94 1.90 -2.84 -5.55
N ILE A 95 1.95 -3.97 -4.84
CA ILE A 95 2.29 -5.26 -5.44
C ILE A 95 1.27 -5.65 -6.50
N ASN A 96 0.00 -5.47 -6.21
CA ASN A 96 -1.04 -5.88 -7.14
C ASN A 96 -1.19 -4.91 -8.32
N ASN A 97 -0.46 -3.83 -8.32
CA ASN A 97 -0.36 -2.93 -9.45
C ASN A 97 0.99 -3.06 -10.16
N GLY A 98 1.74 -4.10 -9.86
CA GLY A 98 2.96 -4.40 -10.59
C GLY A 98 4.24 -3.80 -10.02
N ALA A 99 4.13 -3.04 -8.95
CA ALA A 99 5.34 -2.48 -8.33
C ALA A 99 5.92 -3.50 -7.37
N ARG A 100 7.17 -3.85 -7.58
CA ARG A 100 7.82 -4.84 -6.72
C ARG A 100 8.31 -4.17 -5.45
N VAL A 101 7.75 -4.56 -4.33
CA VAL A 101 8.18 -4.06 -3.03
C VAL A 101 8.45 -5.25 -2.12
N LEU A 102 9.45 -5.10 -1.26
CA LEU A 102 9.77 -6.16 -0.32
C LEU A 102 8.75 -6.14 0.80
N THR A 103 8.31 -7.28 1.11
CA THR A 103 7.39 -7.39 2.18
C THR A 103 8.07 -7.87 3.42
N LYS A 104 9.07 -8.17 3.51
CA LYS A 104 9.49 -8.58 4.58
C LYS A 104 10.14 -8.40 5.33
N PRO A 105 10.38 -8.54 5.77
CA PRO A 105 11.07 -8.44 6.44
C PRO A 105 11.47 -9.17 7.35
N TYR A 106 11.44 -9.98 7.51
CA TYR A 106 11.98 -10.69 8.39
C TYR A 106 13.09 -11.17 7.81
N PRO A 107 13.67 -10.69 7.67
CA PRO A 107 14.58 -11.18 7.03
C PRO A 107 15.43 -12.00 7.60
N ASP A 108 15.56 -11.81 8.23
CA ASP A 108 16.33 -12.47 8.82
C ASP A 108 16.28 -13.69 8.64
N VAL A 109 15.56 -13.84 8.55
CA VAL A 109 15.34 -15.03 8.41
C VAL A 109 16.13 -15.63 7.48
N TYR A 110 16.28 -15.17 6.67
CA TYR A 110 16.95 -15.72 5.82
C TYR A 110 18.14 -15.41 5.78
N GLY A 111 18.12 -14.86 6.15
CA GLY A 111 18.99 -14.79 6.20
C GLY A 111 19.65 -15.05 6.59
N SER A 112 19.72 -14.97 6.88
CA SER A 112 20.38 -15.18 7.34
C SER A 112 20.98 -15.80 6.66
N ARG A 113 20.78 -16.04 6.02
CA ARG A 113 21.17 -16.47 5.45
C ARG A 113 21.61 -16.06 5.01
N GLY A 114 21.49 -15.67 5.13
CA GLY A 114 21.93 -15.33 4.74
C GLY A 114 22.20 -15.24 4.51
#